data_4e4ec3f3eab3709e4770a15b0e8a7da0
#
_entry.id   4e4ec3f3eab3709e4770a15b0e8a7da0
#
_cell.length_a   1.000
_cell.length_b   1.000
_cell.length_c   1.000
_cell.angle_alpha   90.00
_cell.angle_beta   90.00
_cell.angle_gamma   90.00
#
_symmetry.space_group_name_H-M   'P 1'
#
loop_
_entity.id
_entity.type
_entity.pdbx_description
1 polymer ?
#
loop_
_entity_poly.entity_id
_entity_poly.type
_entity_poly.pdbx_seq_one_letter_code
_entity_poly.pdbx_strand_id
1 'polypeptide(L)'
;MNKNDRRSKKTEAALLNALAELLKQKQLREITVNELVDLADLHRSTFYLHYQDIFDFYQQTENSFLAIYENVIKESATHDYSGAIKSILTYVDENRAVAGMFFGKNAEPSFRIQLTEYIKRQYIKISAYEDHITNIPAEWDALAAYHAGGMMNLLTSWVQSDYSLPKGKMVTLFIELDNRVADLRRKTCGKHSLTK
;
A
#
# COMPACT_ATOMS: atom_id res chain seq x y z
N MET A 1 -5.13 0.91 -28.53
CA MET A 1 -4.33 1.76 -27.61
C MET A 1 -3.80 2.94 -28.40
N ASN A 2 -4.26 4.16 -28.07
CA ASN A 2 -3.99 5.37 -28.83
C ASN A 2 -2.52 5.81 -28.62
N LYS A 3 -1.88 6.41 -29.66
CA LYS A 3 -0.47 6.86 -29.62
C LYS A 3 -0.21 7.90 -28.51
N ASN A 4 -1.22 8.69 -28.14
CA ASN A 4 -1.21 9.64 -27.01
C ASN A 4 -1.16 8.93 -25.66
N ASP A 5 -1.91 7.86 -25.46
CA ASP A 5 -1.94 7.06 -24.23
C ASP A 5 -0.57 6.41 -23.94
N ARG A 6 0.11 5.97 -24.99
CA ARG A 6 1.46 5.37 -24.87
C ARG A 6 2.55 6.39 -24.53
N ARG A 7 2.40 7.63 -25.00
CA ARG A 7 3.31 8.74 -24.67
C ARG A 7 3.11 9.19 -23.23
N SER A 8 1.86 9.35 -22.80
CA SER A 8 1.52 9.73 -21.43
C SER A 8 2.05 8.73 -20.42
N LYS A 9 1.86 7.42 -20.65
CA LYS A 9 2.40 6.36 -19.78
C LYS A 9 3.93 6.36 -19.69
N LYS A 10 4.63 6.65 -20.78
CA LYS A 10 6.09 6.78 -20.75
C LYS A 10 6.54 7.99 -19.94
N THR A 11 5.87 9.11 -20.11
CA THR A 11 6.14 10.34 -19.34
C THR A 11 5.92 10.10 -17.85
N GLU A 12 4.79 9.51 -17.49
CA GLU A 12 4.46 9.16 -16.11
C GLU A 12 5.51 8.22 -15.49
N ALA A 13 5.89 7.16 -16.19
CA ALA A 13 6.90 6.23 -15.72
C ALA A 13 8.27 6.90 -15.52
N ALA A 14 8.67 7.83 -16.42
CA ALA A 14 9.91 8.59 -16.27
C ALA A 14 9.87 9.49 -15.03
N LEU A 15 8.76 10.22 -14.81
CA LEU A 15 8.57 11.07 -13.64
C LEU A 15 8.54 10.25 -12.34
N LEU A 16 7.87 9.09 -12.32
CA LEU A 16 7.82 8.20 -11.16
C LEU A 16 9.22 7.70 -10.78
N ASN A 17 10.01 7.26 -11.76
CA ASN A 17 11.36 6.80 -11.50
C ASN A 17 12.26 7.93 -10.99
N ALA A 18 12.18 9.12 -11.60
CA ALA A 18 12.94 10.28 -11.17
C ALA A 18 12.57 10.71 -9.74
N LEU A 19 11.28 10.76 -9.41
CA LEU A 19 10.83 11.09 -8.06
C LEU A 19 11.28 10.05 -7.03
N ALA A 20 11.21 8.76 -7.37
CA ALA A 20 11.69 7.69 -6.49
C ALA A 20 13.20 7.82 -6.19
N GLU A 21 14.02 8.18 -7.19
CA GLU A 21 15.46 8.41 -6.98
C GLU A 21 15.72 9.64 -6.10
N LEU A 22 15.01 10.74 -6.31
CA LEU A 22 15.14 11.96 -5.49
C LEU A 22 14.73 11.69 -4.04
N LEU A 23 13.65 10.94 -3.81
CA LEU A 23 13.17 10.57 -2.47
C LEU A 23 14.12 9.63 -1.70
N LYS A 24 15.06 8.97 -2.37
CA LYS A 24 16.14 8.24 -1.65
C LYS A 24 17.09 9.19 -0.93
N GLN A 25 17.21 10.43 -1.40
CA GLN A 25 18.23 11.39 -0.93
C GLN A 25 17.64 12.50 -0.05
N LYS A 26 16.40 12.92 -0.31
CA LYS A 26 15.77 14.07 0.35
C LYS A 26 14.26 13.93 0.48
N GLN A 27 13.65 14.77 1.31
CA GLN A 27 12.20 14.76 1.54
C GLN A 27 11.46 15.42 0.36
N LEU A 28 10.18 15.04 0.18
CA LEU A 28 9.33 15.57 -0.91
C LEU A 28 9.33 17.09 -1.00
N ARG A 29 9.25 17.79 0.14
CA ARG A 29 9.26 19.26 0.23
C ARG A 29 10.54 19.94 -0.25
N GLU A 30 11.64 19.19 -0.36
CA GLU A 30 12.94 19.68 -0.80
C GLU A 30 13.17 19.44 -2.30
N ILE A 31 12.25 18.74 -2.97
CA ILE A 31 12.31 18.40 -4.39
C ILE A 31 11.63 19.52 -5.19
N THR A 32 12.30 20.00 -6.22
CA THR A 32 11.74 20.97 -7.16
C THR A 32 11.29 20.30 -8.46
N VAL A 33 10.32 20.92 -9.14
CA VAL A 33 9.88 20.45 -10.47
C VAL A 33 11.05 20.42 -11.46
N ASN A 34 11.98 21.39 -11.39
CA ASN A 34 13.14 21.45 -12.28
C ASN A 34 14.03 20.20 -12.08
N GLU A 35 14.41 19.88 -10.85
CA GLU A 35 15.20 18.68 -10.56
C GLU A 35 14.50 17.40 -11.02
N LEU A 36 13.18 17.32 -10.84
CA LEU A 36 12.39 16.15 -11.25
C LEU A 36 12.41 15.98 -12.76
N VAL A 37 12.13 17.05 -13.54
CA VAL A 37 12.04 16.95 -14.99
C VAL A 37 13.42 16.81 -15.63
N ASP A 38 14.46 17.42 -15.07
CA ASP A 38 15.85 17.27 -15.52
C ASP A 38 16.29 15.80 -15.36
N LEU A 39 15.99 15.18 -14.21
CA LEU A 39 16.30 13.77 -13.96
C LEU A 39 15.46 12.82 -14.83
N ALA A 40 14.22 13.22 -15.16
CA ALA A 40 13.32 12.44 -16.03
C ALA A 40 13.59 12.61 -17.53
N ASP A 41 14.53 13.48 -17.92
CA ASP A 41 14.79 13.90 -19.32
C ASP A 41 13.52 14.43 -20.02
N LEU A 42 12.81 15.33 -19.33
CA LEU A 42 11.56 15.93 -19.79
C LEU A 42 11.60 17.45 -19.76
N HIS A 43 10.80 18.09 -20.62
CA HIS A 43 10.58 19.52 -20.51
C HIS A 43 9.61 19.87 -19.38
N ARG A 44 9.88 20.96 -18.67
CA ARG A 44 9.01 21.49 -17.62
C ARG A 44 7.56 21.69 -18.07
N SER A 45 7.36 22.13 -19.31
CA SER A 45 6.01 22.26 -19.89
C SER A 45 5.26 20.92 -19.96
N THR A 46 5.96 19.80 -20.16
CA THR A 46 5.35 18.46 -20.17
C THR A 46 4.81 18.09 -18.80
N PHE A 47 5.53 18.45 -17.72
CA PHE A 47 5.06 18.23 -16.34
C PHE A 47 3.76 18.99 -16.08
N TYR A 48 3.73 20.30 -16.39
CA TYR A 48 2.57 21.17 -16.13
C TYR A 48 1.36 20.91 -17.02
N LEU A 49 1.47 20.06 -18.04
CA LEU A 49 0.29 19.55 -18.78
C LEU A 49 -0.53 18.56 -17.96
N HIS A 50 0.07 17.94 -16.94
CA HIS A 50 -0.55 16.86 -16.17
C HIS A 50 -0.69 17.18 -14.69
N TYR A 51 0.22 17.97 -14.10
CA TYR A 51 0.34 18.21 -12.66
C TYR A 51 0.54 19.69 -12.36
N GLN A 52 -0.04 20.15 -11.26
CA GLN A 52 0.10 21.55 -10.81
C GLN A 52 1.47 21.79 -10.17
N ASP A 53 1.90 20.86 -9.32
CA ASP A 53 3.18 20.88 -8.62
C ASP A 53 3.60 19.45 -8.21
N ILE A 54 4.72 19.34 -7.49
CA ILE A 54 5.26 18.08 -6.98
C ILE A 54 4.28 17.38 -6.03
N PHE A 55 3.56 18.14 -5.20
CA PHE A 55 2.63 17.55 -4.23
C PHE A 55 1.40 16.99 -4.92
N ASP A 56 0.88 17.68 -5.94
CA ASP A 56 -0.21 17.17 -6.78
C ASP A 56 0.21 15.87 -7.49
N PHE A 57 1.41 15.82 -8.08
CA PHE A 57 1.94 14.59 -8.70
C PHE A 57 2.05 13.45 -7.70
N TYR A 58 2.63 13.71 -6.51
CA TYR A 58 2.75 12.72 -5.45
C TYR A 58 1.39 12.19 -5.00
N GLN A 59 0.43 13.10 -4.75
CA GLN A 59 -0.92 12.73 -4.32
C GLN A 59 -1.71 11.92 -5.36
N GLN A 60 -1.58 12.27 -6.65
CA GLN A 60 -2.20 11.47 -7.72
C GLN A 60 -1.60 10.07 -7.78
N THR A 61 -0.29 9.93 -7.53
CA THR A 61 0.38 8.63 -7.44
C THR A 61 -0.10 7.83 -6.22
N GLU A 62 -0.28 8.47 -5.05
CA GLU A 62 -0.89 7.86 -3.86
C GLU A 62 -2.28 7.30 -4.17
N ASN A 63 -3.14 8.12 -4.78
CA ASN A 63 -4.50 7.72 -5.14
C ASN A 63 -4.51 6.53 -6.12
N SER A 64 -3.59 6.51 -7.08
CA SER A 64 -3.44 5.40 -8.03
C SER A 64 -3.03 4.11 -7.32
N PHE A 65 -2.11 4.19 -6.37
CA PHE A 65 -1.69 3.03 -5.57
C PHE A 65 -2.83 2.49 -4.69
N LEU A 66 -3.57 3.40 -4.03
CA LEU A 66 -4.74 3.02 -3.23
C LEU A 66 -5.81 2.33 -4.08
N ALA A 67 -6.08 2.85 -5.28
CA ALA A 67 -7.06 2.25 -6.20
C ALA A 67 -6.66 0.81 -6.61
N ILE A 68 -5.37 0.54 -6.84
CA ILE A 68 -4.87 -0.80 -7.12
C ILE A 68 -5.10 -1.71 -5.91
N TYR A 69 -4.74 -1.25 -4.71
CA TYR A 69 -4.97 -1.99 -3.47
C TYR A 69 -6.46 -2.32 -3.27
N GLU A 70 -7.34 -1.32 -3.45
CA GLU A 70 -8.78 -1.50 -3.34
C GLU A 70 -9.33 -2.53 -4.33
N ASN A 71 -8.88 -2.50 -5.57
CA ASN A 71 -9.31 -3.46 -6.61
C ASN A 71 -8.87 -4.88 -6.25
N VAL A 72 -7.62 -5.07 -5.82
CA VAL A 72 -7.13 -6.37 -5.37
C VAL A 72 -7.96 -6.90 -4.21
N ILE A 73 -8.27 -6.07 -3.21
CA ILE A 73 -9.10 -6.47 -2.07
C ILE A 73 -10.53 -6.79 -2.51
N LYS A 74 -11.15 -6.00 -3.39
CA LYS A 74 -12.51 -6.27 -3.90
C LYS A 74 -12.60 -7.59 -4.67
N GLU A 75 -11.63 -7.87 -5.52
CA GLU A 75 -11.58 -9.11 -6.30
C GLU A 75 -11.34 -10.34 -5.41
N SER A 76 -10.57 -10.18 -4.34
CA SER A 76 -10.21 -11.27 -3.42
C SER A 76 -11.18 -11.45 -2.26
N ALA A 77 -11.99 -10.44 -1.94
CA ALA A 77 -12.90 -10.41 -0.76
C ALA A 77 -13.99 -11.50 -0.79
N THR A 78 -14.10 -12.25 -1.87
CA THR A 78 -15.10 -13.29 -1.99
C THR A 78 -14.58 -14.67 -1.61
N HIS A 79 -13.28 -15.01 -1.71
CA HIS A 79 -12.83 -16.40 -1.45
C HIS A 79 -11.30 -16.61 -1.25
N ASP A 80 -10.41 -15.63 -1.42
CA ASP A 80 -8.95 -15.88 -1.34
C ASP A 80 -8.14 -14.69 -0.81
N TYR A 81 -8.15 -14.51 0.50
CA TYR A 81 -7.35 -13.48 1.18
C TYR A 81 -5.83 -13.71 1.01
N SER A 82 -5.40 -14.97 0.98
CA SER A 82 -3.99 -15.31 0.74
C SER A 82 -3.55 -14.90 -0.67
N GLY A 83 -4.43 -15.04 -1.66
CA GLY A 83 -4.22 -14.54 -3.03
C GLY A 83 -4.11 -13.03 -3.08
N ALA A 84 -4.91 -12.30 -2.30
CA ALA A 84 -4.81 -10.84 -2.18
C ALA A 84 -3.44 -10.41 -1.66
N ILE A 85 -2.98 -10.99 -0.54
CA ILE A 85 -1.66 -10.73 0.03
C ILE A 85 -0.57 -10.98 -1.02
N LYS A 86 -0.61 -12.12 -1.69
CA LYS A 86 0.36 -12.47 -2.74
C LYS A 86 0.35 -11.45 -3.88
N SER A 87 -0.82 -11.02 -4.34
CA SER A 87 -0.97 -10.04 -5.42
C SER A 87 -0.39 -8.68 -5.02
N ILE A 88 -0.69 -8.19 -3.82
CA ILE A 88 -0.19 -6.92 -3.29
C ILE A 88 1.33 -6.96 -3.15
N LEU A 89 1.91 -8.00 -2.53
CA LEU A 89 3.35 -8.11 -2.37
C LEU A 89 4.07 -8.32 -3.70
N THR A 90 3.43 -8.97 -4.68
CA THR A 90 3.96 -9.07 -6.04
C THR A 90 3.97 -7.70 -6.72
N TYR A 91 2.89 -6.93 -6.61
CA TYR A 91 2.84 -5.56 -7.14
C TYR A 91 3.92 -4.67 -6.53
N VAL A 92 4.13 -4.72 -5.21
CA VAL A 92 5.18 -3.97 -4.51
C VAL A 92 6.58 -4.36 -5.01
N ASP A 93 6.87 -5.65 -5.18
CA ASP A 93 8.15 -6.14 -5.67
C ASP A 93 8.41 -5.77 -7.15
N GLU A 94 7.38 -5.80 -7.98
CA GLU A 94 7.47 -5.44 -9.40
C GLU A 94 7.55 -3.93 -9.63
N ASN A 95 7.08 -3.12 -8.66
CA ASN A 95 7.03 -1.65 -8.75
C ASN A 95 7.87 -1.00 -7.65
N ARG A 96 9.12 -1.45 -7.46
CA ARG A 96 10.01 -1.03 -6.36
C ARG A 96 10.24 0.48 -6.29
N ALA A 97 10.26 1.17 -7.44
CA ALA A 97 10.38 2.62 -7.48
C ALA A 97 9.20 3.29 -6.76
N VAL A 98 7.97 2.94 -7.12
CA VAL A 98 6.74 3.45 -6.50
C VAL A 98 6.66 3.04 -5.03
N ALA A 99 6.98 1.79 -4.72
CA ALA A 99 7.02 1.31 -3.34
C ALA A 99 8.02 2.10 -2.48
N GLY A 100 9.19 2.44 -3.04
CA GLY A 100 10.19 3.27 -2.37
C GLY A 100 9.70 4.69 -2.06
N MET A 101 8.83 5.25 -2.90
CA MET A 101 8.22 6.57 -2.65
C MET A 101 7.34 6.58 -1.40
N PHE A 102 6.62 5.49 -1.13
CA PHE A 102 5.61 5.43 -0.05
C PHE A 102 6.09 4.73 1.22
N PHE A 103 7.04 3.81 1.09
CA PHE A 103 7.55 3.01 2.21
C PHE A 103 9.03 3.25 2.49
N GLY A 104 9.71 4.08 1.67
CA GLY A 104 11.11 4.45 1.86
C GLY A 104 11.35 5.32 3.10
N LYS A 105 12.62 5.61 3.39
CA LYS A 105 13.02 6.38 4.59
C LYS A 105 12.54 7.83 4.58
N ASN A 106 12.47 8.46 3.41
CA ASN A 106 12.05 9.85 3.22
C ASN A 106 10.60 9.98 2.73
N ALA A 107 9.83 8.88 2.75
CA ALA A 107 8.43 8.86 2.36
C ALA A 107 7.57 9.71 3.31
N GLU A 108 6.58 10.41 2.76
CA GLU A 108 5.61 11.16 3.56
C GLU A 108 4.79 10.20 4.44
N PRO A 109 4.65 10.49 5.75
CA PRO A 109 3.94 9.60 6.67
C PRO A 109 2.44 9.49 6.38
N SER A 110 1.83 10.52 5.77
CA SER A 110 0.38 10.64 5.56
C SER A 110 -0.20 9.45 4.80
N PHE A 111 0.47 9.01 3.74
CA PHE A 111 0.04 7.86 2.95
C PHE A 111 -0.02 6.57 3.79
N ARG A 112 1.05 6.29 4.56
CA ARG A 112 1.10 5.08 5.41
C ARG A 112 0.03 5.08 6.49
N ILE A 113 -0.27 6.26 7.07
CA ILE A 113 -1.34 6.43 8.05
C ILE A 113 -2.69 6.13 7.40
N GLN A 114 -2.98 6.72 6.24
CA GLN A 114 -4.24 6.49 5.52
C GLN A 114 -4.41 5.03 5.10
N LEU A 115 -3.37 4.41 4.57
CA LEU A 115 -3.39 3.01 4.16
C LEU A 115 -3.58 2.08 5.37
N THR A 116 -2.92 2.36 6.51
CA THR A 116 -3.10 1.57 7.74
C THR A 116 -4.54 1.62 8.23
N GLU A 117 -5.15 2.81 8.26
CA GLU A 117 -6.56 2.98 8.64
C GLU A 117 -7.52 2.30 7.64
N TYR A 118 -7.20 2.34 6.36
CA TYR A 118 -7.97 1.63 5.34
C TYR A 118 -7.89 0.11 5.56
N ILE A 119 -6.69 -0.46 5.75
CA ILE A 119 -6.48 -1.89 6.03
C ILE A 119 -7.25 -2.30 7.30
N LYS A 120 -7.16 -1.50 8.37
CA LYS A 120 -7.89 -1.74 9.63
C LYS A 120 -9.39 -1.88 9.39
N ARG A 121 -9.99 -0.93 8.66
CA ARG A 121 -11.43 -0.97 8.33
C ARG A 121 -11.81 -2.17 7.47
N GLN A 122 -11.00 -2.50 6.46
CA GLN A 122 -11.27 -3.66 5.60
C GLN A 122 -11.14 -4.98 6.38
N TYR A 123 -10.15 -5.10 7.27
CA TYR A 123 -10.00 -6.27 8.12
C TYR A 123 -11.26 -6.52 8.97
N ILE A 124 -11.78 -5.49 9.65
CA ILE A 124 -13.01 -5.62 10.44
C ILE A 124 -14.20 -6.02 9.55
N LYS A 125 -14.37 -5.36 8.40
CA LYS A 125 -15.49 -5.63 7.48
C LYS A 125 -15.46 -7.05 6.93
N ILE A 126 -14.31 -7.52 6.45
CA ILE A 126 -14.14 -8.87 5.90
C ILE A 126 -14.33 -9.90 7.00
N SER A 127 -13.73 -9.67 8.17
CA SER A 127 -13.87 -10.57 9.33
C SER A 127 -15.30 -10.70 9.82
N ALA A 128 -16.05 -9.60 9.88
CA ALA A 128 -17.46 -9.64 10.28
C ALA A 128 -18.31 -10.43 9.28
N TYR A 129 -18.02 -10.30 8.00
CA TYR A 129 -18.69 -11.08 6.95
C TYR A 129 -18.37 -12.60 7.07
N GLU A 130 -17.08 -12.96 7.21
CA GLU A 130 -16.62 -14.34 7.33
C GLU A 130 -17.18 -15.05 8.56
N ASP A 131 -17.19 -14.39 9.71
CA ASP A 131 -17.63 -14.95 10.98
C ASP A 131 -19.14 -14.76 11.22
N HIS A 132 -19.89 -14.21 10.23
CA HIS A 132 -21.33 -13.92 10.29
C HIS A 132 -21.74 -13.08 11.52
N ILE A 133 -20.90 -12.09 11.88
CA ILE A 133 -21.09 -11.25 13.05
C ILE A 133 -21.66 -9.89 12.63
N THR A 134 -22.78 -9.51 13.26
CA THR A 134 -23.41 -8.20 13.06
C THR A 134 -23.07 -7.18 14.16
N ASN A 135 -22.81 -7.67 15.37
CA ASN A 135 -22.42 -6.83 16.50
C ASN A 135 -20.93 -7.06 16.77
N ILE A 136 -20.10 -6.14 16.28
CA ILE A 136 -18.64 -6.26 16.31
C ILE A 136 -18.15 -6.08 17.75
N PRO A 137 -17.42 -7.07 18.33
CA PRO A 137 -16.82 -6.95 19.65
C PRO A 137 -15.82 -5.81 19.74
N ALA A 138 -15.75 -5.11 20.88
CA ALA A 138 -14.84 -3.97 21.07
C ALA A 138 -13.36 -4.37 20.89
N GLU A 139 -12.99 -5.59 21.23
CA GLU A 139 -11.64 -6.12 21.10
C GLU A 139 -11.17 -6.22 19.64
N TRP A 140 -12.12 -6.27 18.70
CA TRP A 140 -11.77 -6.34 17.26
C TRP A 140 -11.11 -5.07 16.76
N ASP A 141 -11.42 -3.92 17.33
CA ASP A 141 -10.74 -2.68 16.97
C ASP A 141 -9.24 -2.73 17.32
N ALA A 142 -8.92 -3.26 18.50
CA ALA A 142 -7.52 -3.46 18.93
C ALA A 142 -6.80 -4.52 18.08
N LEU A 143 -7.46 -5.65 17.77
CA LEU A 143 -6.90 -6.69 16.91
C LEU A 143 -6.67 -6.17 15.48
N ALA A 144 -7.61 -5.40 14.94
CA ALA A 144 -7.48 -4.80 13.61
C ALA A 144 -6.37 -3.75 13.56
N ALA A 145 -6.22 -2.94 14.61
CA ALA A 145 -5.13 -1.96 14.71
C ALA A 145 -3.77 -2.67 14.77
N TYR A 146 -3.64 -3.73 15.58
CA TYR A 146 -2.43 -4.56 15.64
C TYR A 146 -2.12 -5.20 14.28
N HIS A 147 -3.12 -5.82 13.64
CA HIS A 147 -2.98 -6.44 12.33
C HIS A 147 -2.52 -5.42 11.28
N ALA A 148 -3.23 -4.33 11.10
CA ALA A 148 -2.91 -3.31 10.10
C ALA A 148 -1.54 -2.67 10.34
N GLY A 149 -1.25 -2.30 11.59
CA GLY A 149 0.05 -1.74 11.99
C GLY A 149 1.19 -2.72 11.79
N GLY A 150 1.01 -3.99 12.16
CA GLY A 150 1.99 -5.06 11.97
C GLY A 150 2.31 -5.30 10.49
N MET A 151 1.27 -5.42 9.66
CA MET A 151 1.41 -5.62 8.21
C MET A 151 2.11 -4.43 7.55
N MET A 152 1.73 -3.19 7.93
CA MET A 152 2.35 -1.96 7.43
C MET A 152 3.84 -1.87 7.81
N ASN A 153 4.19 -2.17 9.07
CA ASN A 153 5.58 -2.14 9.51
C ASN A 153 6.43 -3.23 8.83
N LEU A 154 5.87 -4.42 8.64
CA LEU A 154 6.55 -5.51 7.96
C LEU A 154 6.85 -5.15 6.50
N LEU A 155 5.87 -4.58 5.78
CA LEU A 155 6.02 -4.10 4.42
C LEU A 155 7.07 -2.98 4.33
N THR A 156 6.96 -1.98 5.20
CA THR A 156 7.90 -0.86 5.26
C THR A 156 9.33 -1.34 5.51
N SER A 157 9.53 -2.25 6.46
CA SER A 157 10.85 -2.83 6.76
C SER A 157 11.41 -3.60 5.57
N TRP A 158 10.56 -4.33 4.85
CA TRP A 158 10.98 -5.08 3.66
C TRP A 158 11.47 -4.15 2.55
N VAL A 159 10.72 -3.08 2.25
CA VAL A 159 11.15 -2.07 1.28
C VAL A 159 12.43 -1.35 1.73
N GLN A 160 12.51 -0.92 3.00
CA GLN A 160 13.66 -0.18 3.52
C GLN A 160 14.93 -1.02 3.66
N SER A 161 14.82 -2.34 3.73
CA SER A 161 15.94 -3.28 3.71
C SER A 161 16.37 -3.69 2.29
N ASP A 162 15.88 -2.97 1.28
CA ASP A 162 16.09 -3.30 -0.13
C ASP A 162 15.69 -4.75 -0.46
N TYR A 163 14.52 -5.15 0.05
CA TYR A 163 13.95 -6.48 -0.20
C TYR A 163 14.87 -7.65 0.20
N SER A 164 15.59 -7.48 1.32
CA SER A 164 16.55 -8.46 1.84
C SER A 164 15.95 -9.86 2.06
N LEU A 165 14.65 -9.94 2.41
CA LEU A 165 13.93 -11.20 2.46
C LEU A 165 13.34 -11.52 1.08
N PRO A 166 13.58 -12.72 0.49
CA PRO A 166 12.97 -13.11 -0.77
C PRO A 166 11.44 -13.02 -0.75
N LYS A 167 10.82 -12.53 -1.84
CA LYS A 167 9.37 -12.34 -1.95
C LYS A 167 8.55 -13.53 -1.48
N GLY A 168 8.92 -14.76 -1.88
CA GLY A 168 8.18 -15.95 -1.47
C GLY A 168 8.16 -16.17 0.04
N LYS A 169 9.28 -15.89 0.73
CA LYS A 169 9.34 -15.95 2.20
C LYS A 169 8.52 -14.84 2.83
N MET A 170 8.53 -13.63 2.26
CA MET A 170 7.71 -12.53 2.75
C MET A 170 6.22 -12.85 2.63
N VAL A 171 5.77 -13.39 1.49
CA VAL A 171 4.39 -13.83 1.29
C VAL A 171 3.98 -14.87 2.32
N THR A 172 4.80 -15.91 2.54
CA THR A 172 4.54 -16.94 3.56
C THR A 172 4.40 -16.32 4.95
N LEU A 173 5.33 -15.44 5.33
CA LEU A 173 5.31 -14.77 6.63
C LEU A 173 4.05 -13.92 6.83
N PHE A 174 3.64 -13.14 5.83
CA PHE A 174 2.41 -12.35 5.88
C PHE A 174 1.19 -13.23 6.10
N ILE A 175 1.05 -14.32 5.33
CA ILE A 175 -0.08 -15.25 5.43
C ILE A 175 -0.09 -15.94 6.81
N GLU A 176 1.05 -16.39 7.31
CA GLU A 176 1.14 -17.03 8.63
C GLU A 176 0.75 -16.07 9.77
N LEU A 177 1.25 -14.84 9.74
CA LEU A 177 0.92 -13.83 10.75
C LEU A 177 -0.57 -13.45 10.71
N ASP A 178 -1.12 -13.27 9.51
CA ASP A 178 -2.54 -13.01 9.33
C ASP A 178 -3.41 -14.12 9.89
N ASN A 179 -3.11 -15.38 9.57
CA ASN A 179 -3.82 -16.55 10.09
C ASN A 179 -3.78 -16.60 11.64
N ARG A 180 -2.64 -16.22 12.27
CA ARG A 180 -2.54 -16.18 13.73
C ARG A 180 -3.46 -15.13 14.35
N VAL A 181 -3.56 -13.95 13.72
CA VAL A 181 -4.48 -12.90 14.18
C VAL A 181 -5.93 -13.33 13.99
N ALA A 182 -6.26 -13.96 12.85
CA ALA A 182 -7.59 -14.50 12.58
C ALA A 182 -7.99 -15.61 13.59
N ASP A 183 -7.06 -16.49 13.95
CA ASP A 183 -7.30 -17.51 14.99
C ASP A 183 -7.56 -16.90 16.37
N LEU A 184 -6.80 -15.85 16.72
CA LEU A 184 -7.02 -15.12 17.98
C LEU A 184 -8.40 -14.44 17.98
N ARG A 185 -8.77 -13.78 16.87
CA ARG A 185 -10.09 -13.16 16.68
C ARG A 185 -11.23 -14.16 16.91
N ARG A 186 -11.18 -15.33 16.28
CA ARG A 186 -12.20 -16.37 16.44
C ARG A 186 -12.33 -16.87 17.87
N LYS A 187 -11.21 -16.96 18.60
CA LYS A 187 -11.23 -17.33 20.04
C LYS A 187 -11.88 -16.27 20.93
N THR A 188 -11.79 -14.99 20.58
CA THR A 188 -12.47 -13.92 21.32
C THR A 188 -13.99 -13.98 21.10
N CYS A 189 -14.45 -14.29 19.88
CA CYS A 189 -15.87 -14.47 19.56
C CYS A 189 -16.51 -15.65 20.30
N GLY A 190 -15.83 -16.80 20.36
CA GLY A 190 -16.34 -18.00 21.02
C GLY A 190 -16.57 -17.86 22.53
N LYS A 191 -15.92 -16.90 23.17
CA LYS A 191 -16.15 -16.64 24.61
C LYS A 191 -17.43 -15.84 24.89
N HIS A 192 -17.93 -15.07 23.92
CA HIS A 192 -19.16 -14.28 24.07
C HIS A 192 -20.44 -15.11 23.84
N SER A 193 -20.36 -16.27 23.18
CA SER A 193 -21.51 -17.14 22.99
C SER A 193 -21.83 -18.06 24.18
N LEU A 194 -20.94 -18.12 25.18
CA LEU A 194 -21.10 -18.99 26.37
C LEU A 194 -21.55 -18.21 27.63
N THR A 195 -21.81 -16.91 27.51
CA THR A 195 -22.28 -16.05 28.63
C THR A 195 -23.69 -15.50 28.38
N LYS A 196 -24.62 -16.35 27.95
CA LYS A 196 -26.06 -16.06 27.99
C LYS A 196 -26.78 -17.14 28.77
#